data_cbdff5255000b989c3e42f852633fbca
#
_entry.id   cbdff5255000b989c3e42f852633fbca
#
_cell.length_a   1.000
_cell.length_b   1.000
_cell.length_c   1.000
_cell.angle_alpha   90.00
_cell.angle_beta   90.00
_cell.angle_gamma   90.00
#
_symmetry.space_group_name_H-M   'P 1'
#
loop_
_entity.id
_entity.type
_entity.pdbx_description
1 polymer ?
#
loop_
_entity_poly.entity_id
_entity_poly.type
_entity_poly.pdbx_seq_one_letter_code
_entity_poly.pdbx_strand_id
1 'polypeptide(L)'
;MYTSFSQYISEIDFLSYFDKEILPKKGGGRDHMSPSSYRKTFINEIEWLKEKCISGDYKFSPYQEKLILKGKNKLPRVLSIPIVRDRFVLSILSGYLNDVIGLQHEAPNRYIFQVLKYIQENDNKSISYFKTDIASFYDNINHSVLIKQLSNKIDGSALKLVLGAIITPTVSNSVDINQINTIGVPQGLSISNILAAVYMEDCHKALKKSFEGSLFLRYVDDILVLTSGIFDINERIISYISRFNLGLKLSEEKTKFGQISEDSFDYIGYHINGSKISIKKSNRDKFTNRIVRRCYQAKLQYVDKLLRPRFITDESEFCEYTEADLNLMISGFRVANHNYGWIAYFQQITDLSILYQIDALIKKSIGKDLLEKLRIISIVRTYFDIKHNDGRSILVDFDKISNRGERIAYLKKFGYYNQNESEDISDEEVDRRFSKMVQNFIRKSEMDIRELS
;
A
#
# COMPACT_ATOMS: atom_id res chain seq x y z
N MET A 1 -13.76 -10.37 -19.55
CA MET A 1 -12.62 -9.47 -19.88
C MET A 1 -13.18 -8.39 -20.79
N TYR A 2 -13.08 -7.13 -20.43
CA TYR A 2 -13.64 -6.03 -21.21
C TYR A 2 -12.89 -5.86 -22.53
N THR A 3 -13.62 -5.62 -23.62
CA THR A 3 -13.03 -5.39 -24.96
C THR A 3 -12.66 -3.92 -25.19
N SER A 4 -13.29 -2.99 -24.46
CA SER A 4 -13.01 -1.57 -24.56
C SER A 4 -13.27 -0.83 -23.21
N PHE A 5 -12.67 0.34 -23.08
CA PHE A 5 -12.90 1.22 -21.93
C PHE A 5 -14.34 1.78 -21.90
N SER A 6 -14.91 2.02 -23.09
CA SER A 6 -16.31 2.43 -23.22
C SER A 6 -17.26 1.38 -22.63
N GLN A 7 -17.03 0.09 -22.93
CA GLN A 7 -17.82 -1.00 -22.34
C GLN A 7 -17.63 -1.03 -20.82
N TYR A 8 -16.40 -0.94 -20.33
CA TYR A 8 -16.12 -0.91 -18.88
C TYR A 8 -16.86 0.23 -18.17
N ILE A 9 -16.84 1.45 -18.74
CA ILE A 9 -17.55 2.61 -18.18
C ILE A 9 -19.06 2.41 -18.17
N SER A 10 -19.64 1.79 -19.21
CA SER A 10 -21.10 1.60 -19.30
C SER A 10 -21.66 0.68 -18.20
N GLU A 11 -20.83 -0.21 -17.67
CA GLU A 11 -21.24 -1.13 -16.59
C GLU A 11 -21.05 -0.53 -15.17
N ILE A 12 -20.35 0.61 -15.05
CA ILE A 12 -20.12 1.24 -13.75
C ILE A 12 -21.24 2.21 -13.40
N ASP A 13 -21.86 2.00 -12.25
CA ASP A 13 -22.62 3.06 -11.60
C ASP A 13 -21.65 4.06 -10.93
N PHE A 14 -21.51 5.22 -11.56
CA PHE A 14 -20.56 6.26 -11.12
C PHE A 14 -20.84 6.74 -9.70
N LEU A 15 -22.11 6.81 -9.31
CA LEU A 15 -22.49 7.29 -8.00
C LEU A 15 -22.09 6.31 -6.91
N SER A 16 -22.47 5.06 -7.05
CA SER A 16 -22.07 3.97 -6.14
C SER A 16 -20.57 3.80 -6.09
N TYR A 17 -19.89 3.88 -7.25
CA TYR A 17 -18.43 3.81 -7.32
C TYR A 17 -17.76 4.97 -6.57
N PHE A 18 -18.27 6.21 -6.75
CA PHE A 18 -17.74 7.37 -6.03
C PHE A 18 -17.90 7.20 -4.52
N ASP A 19 -19.08 6.79 -4.08
CA ASP A 19 -19.38 6.63 -2.65
C ASP A 19 -18.54 5.55 -1.99
N LYS A 20 -18.23 4.48 -2.72
CA LYS A 20 -17.40 3.37 -2.24
C LYS A 20 -15.90 3.69 -2.29
N GLU A 21 -15.40 4.20 -3.41
CA GLU A 21 -13.95 4.26 -3.69
C GLU A 21 -13.34 5.64 -3.41
N ILE A 22 -14.11 6.73 -3.50
CA ILE A 22 -13.57 8.09 -3.40
C ILE A 22 -13.98 8.77 -2.11
N LEU A 23 -15.24 8.70 -1.76
CA LEU A 23 -15.80 9.40 -0.59
C LEU A 23 -15.12 9.07 0.74
N PRO A 24 -14.67 7.81 1.01
CA PRO A 24 -13.96 7.47 2.24
C PRO A 24 -12.53 8.04 2.31
N LYS A 25 -11.93 8.41 1.18
CA LYS A 25 -10.55 8.91 1.11
C LYS A 25 -10.47 10.34 1.62
N LYS A 26 -9.38 10.69 2.30
CA LYS A 26 -9.15 12.04 2.81
C LYS A 26 -8.31 12.87 1.85
N GLY A 27 -8.44 14.19 2.00
CA GLY A 27 -7.62 15.19 1.30
C GLY A 27 -8.18 15.61 -0.05
N GLY A 28 -7.99 16.87 -0.38
CA GLY A 28 -8.23 17.50 -1.67
C GLY A 28 -6.92 17.69 -2.44
N GLY A 29 -7.03 18.03 -3.71
CA GLY A 29 -5.93 18.53 -4.54
C GLY A 29 -5.76 20.04 -4.39
N ARG A 30 -5.31 20.71 -5.46
CA ARG A 30 -5.11 22.17 -5.48
C ARG A 30 -6.35 23.01 -5.19
N ASP A 31 -7.53 22.48 -5.49
CA ASP A 31 -8.82 23.12 -5.20
C ASP A 31 -9.21 23.02 -3.72
N HIS A 32 -8.45 22.31 -2.90
CA HIS A 32 -8.71 22.06 -1.49
C HIS A 32 -10.11 21.44 -1.21
N MET A 33 -10.79 20.97 -2.25
CA MET A 33 -12.13 20.39 -2.13
C MET A 33 -12.05 18.99 -1.52
N SER A 34 -12.85 18.74 -0.49
CA SER A 34 -12.94 17.41 0.11
C SER A 34 -13.85 16.50 -0.74
N PRO A 35 -13.68 15.15 -0.69
CA PRO A 35 -14.61 14.24 -1.34
C PRO A 35 -16.08 14.45 -0.95
N SER A 36 -16.34 14.74 0.33
CA SER A 36 -17.70 15.02 0.82
C SER A 36 -18.28 16.33 0.29
N SER A 37 -17.46 17.35 0.08
CA SER A 37 -17.89 18.60 -0.55
C SER A 37 -18.18 18.41 -2.03
N TYR A 38 -17.26 17.74 -2.75
CA TYR A 38 -17.41 17.47 -4.18
C TYR A 38 -18.61 16.56 -4.49
N ARG A 39 -18.94 15.61 -3.59
CA ARG A 39 -20.11 14.71 -3.72
C ARG A 39 -21.42 15.45 -4.01
N LYS A 40 -21.57 16.68 -3.50
CA LYS A 40 -22.79 17.49 -3.68
C LYS A 40 -22.99 17.94 -5.14
N THR A 41 -21.89 18.20 -5.85
CA THR A 41 -21.92 18.64 -7.26
C THR A 41 -21.70 17.51 -8.25
N PHE A 42 -21.13 16.40 -7.78
CA PHE A 42 -20.75 15.25 -8.60
C PHE A 42 -21.91 14.69 -9.43
N ILE A 43 -23.14 14.64 -8.88
CA ILE A 43 -24.32 14.12 -9.56
C ILE A 43 -24.56 14.87 -10.90
N ASN A 44 -24.34 16.19 -10.90
CA ASN A 44 -24.57 17.02 -12.07
C ASN A 44 -23.47 16.88 -13.14
N GLU A 45 -22.33 16.28 -12.77
CA GLU A 45 -21.18 16.10 -13.67
C GLU A 45 -21.07 14.68 -14.25
N ILE A 46 -21.90 13.72 -13.79
CA ILE A 46 -21.77 12.29 -14.15
C ILE A 46 -21.81 12.07 -15.66
N GLU A 47 -22.82 12.59 -16.35
CA GLU A 47 -22.99 12.37 -17.78
C GLU A 47 -21.85 13.02 -18.59
N TRP A 48 -21.46 14.23 -18.21
CA TRP A 48 -20.30 14.90 -18.80
C TRP A 48 -18.99 14.10 -18.59
N LEU A 49 -18.79 13.56 -17.37
CA LEU A 49 -17.62 12.73 -17.06
C LEU A 49 -17.61 11.44 -17.91
N LYS A 50 -18.77 10.77 -18.04
CA LYS A 50 -18.89 9.58 -18.90
C LYS A 50 -18.52 9.89 -20.34
N GLU A 51 -19.11 10.95 -20.92
CA GLU A 51 -18.82 11.37 -22.28
C GLU A 51 -17.32 11.64 -22.48
N LYS A 52 -16.71 12.43 -21.61
CA LYS A 52 -15.28 12.79 -21.67
C LYS A 52 -14.35 11.60 -21.47
N CYS A 53 -14.72 10.65 -20.64
CA CYS A 53 -13.97 9.42 -20.45
C CYS A 53 -14.07 8.50 -21.67
N ILE A 54 -15.28 8.31 -22.24
CA ILE A 54 -15.52 7.46 -23.39
C ILE A 54 -14.80 8.00 -24.64
N SER A 55 -14.81 9.33 -24.85
CA SER A 55 -14.11 9.96 -25.99
C SER A 55 -12.58 10.01 -25.77
N GLY A 56 -12.11 9.85 -24.54
CA GLY A 56 -10.72 10.05 -24.16
C GLY A 56 -10.30 11.53 -24.11
N ASP A 57 -11.26 12.47 -24.14
CA ASP A 57 -10.99 13.92 -24.20
C ASP A 57 -11.05 14.58 -22.81
N TYR A 58 -11.06 13.80 -21.76
CA TYR A 58 -10.99 14.33 -20.39
C TYR A 58 -9.62 14.97 -20.13
N LYS A 59 -9.62 16.20 -19.61
CA LYS A 59 -8.41 16.96 -19.28
C LYS A 59 -8.19 16.97 -17.78
N PHE A 60 -7.05 16.44 -17.36
CA PHE A 60 -6.62 16.49 -15.97
C PHE A 60 -6.17 17.89 -15.56
N SER A 61 -6.45 18.25 -14.32
CA SER A 61 -5.97 19.49 -13.70
C SER A 61 -4.52 19.29 -13.21
N PRO A 62 -3.67 20.33 -13.19
CA PRO A 62 -2.34 20.23 -12.60
C PRO A 62 -2.38 19.66 -11.19
N TYR A 63 -1.52 18.68 -10.90
CA TYR A 63 -1.47 18.00 -9.61
C TYR A 63 -0.82 18.87 -8.54
N GLN A 64 -1.29 18.78 -7.31
CA GLN A 64 -0.64 19.45 -6.19
C GLN A 64 0.63 18.69 -5.77
N GLU A 65 1.74 19.39 -5.66
CA GLU A 65 2.97 18.86 -5.12
C GLU A 65 2.84 18.59 -3.62
N LYS A 66 3.29 17.40 -3.20
CA LYS A 66 3.48 17.05 -1.79
C LYS A 66 4.85 16.41 -1.59
N LEU A 67 5.70 17.06 -0.82
CA LEU A 67 7.03 16.57 -0.50
C LEU A 67 6.99 15.58 0.67
N ILE A 68 7.58 14.39 0.48
CA ILE A 68 7.78 13.40 1.54
C ILE A 68 9.28 13.28 1.82
N LEU A 69 9.69 13.56 3.06
CA LEU A 69 11.07 13.49 3.49
C LEU A 69 11.52 12.02 3.57
N LYS A 70 12.64 11.71 2.90
CA LYS A 70 13.26 10.36 2.93
C LYS A 70 14.34 10.19 4.01
N GLY A 71 14.51 11.17 4.90
CA GLY A 71 15.52 11.21 5.94
C GLY A 71 16.54 12.33 5.75
N LYS A 72 17.50 12.42 6.68
CA LYS A 72 18.56 13.44 6.67
C LYS A 72 19.45 13.22 5.43
N ASN A 73 19.72 14.24 4.66
CA ASN A 73 20.58 14.25 3.47
C ASN A 73 20.04 13.50 2.23
N LYS A 74 18.73 13.22 2.15
CA LYS A 74 18.12 12.68 0.92
C LYS A 74 17.12 13.67 0.35
N LEU A 75 17.08 13.80 -0.97
CA LEU A 75 16.06 14.58 -1.64
C LEU A 75 14.66 14.05 -1.31
N PRO A 76 13.70 14.92 -1.02
CA PRO A 76 12.33 14.50 -0.74
C PRO A 76 11.72 13.80 -1.96
N ARG A 77 10.80 12.85 -1.72
CA ARG A 77 9.96 12.29 -2.78
C ARG A 77 8.84 13.27 -3.10
N VAL A 78 8.65 13.56 -4.37
CA VAL A 78 7.53 14.35 -4.85
C VAL A 78 6.33 13.44 -5.09
N LEU A 79 5.22 13.70 -4.41
CA LEU A 79 3.94 13.05 -4.70
C LEU A 79 3.01 14.03 -5.42
N SER A 80 2.33 13.52 -6.42
CA SER A 80 1.33 14.22 -7.21
C SER A 80 -0.05 13.95 -6.64
N ILE A 81 -0.70 14.99 -6.13
CA ILE A 81 -2.04 14.88 -5.52
C ILE A 81 -3.08 15.44 -6.49
N PRO A 82 -3.88 14.58 -7.14
CA PRO A 82 -4.96 15.03 -8.02
C PRO A 82 -6.12 15.63 -7.23
N ILE A 83 -6.89 16.54 -7.85
CA ILE A 83 -8.19 16.98 -7.32
C ILE A 83 -9.16 15.81 -7.25
N VAL A 84 -10.26 15.95 -6.52
CA VAL A 84 -11.20 14.83 -6.26
C VAL A 84 -11.78 14.29 -7.56
N ARG A 85 -12.16 15.15 -8.50
CA ARG A 85 -12.67 14.76 -9.82
C ARG A 85 -11.67 13.93 -10.61
N ASP A 86 -10.43 14.38 -10.70
CA ASP A 86 -9.35 13.66 -11.39
C ASP A 86 -9.04 12.31 -10.71
N ARG A 87 -9.08 12.28 -9.38
CA ARG A 87 -8.92 11.04 -8.60
C ARG A 87 -9.98 10.00 -8.93
N PHE A 88 -11.22 10.44 -9.15
CA PHE A 88 -12.31 9.57 -9.58
C PHE A 88 -12.02 8.97 -10.96
N VAL A 89 -11.68 9.80 -11.96
CA VAL A 89 -11.35 9.33 -13.31
C VAL A 89 -10.13 8.39 -13.29
N LEU A 90 -9.07 8.76 -12.56
CA LEU A 90 -7.88 7.91 -12.38
C LEU A 90 -8.20 6.58 -11.70
N SER A 91 -9.15 6.56 -10.77
CA SER A 91 -9.58 5.33 -10.08
C SER A 91 -10.30 4.37 -11.03
N ILE A 92 -11.21 4.87 -11.86
CA ILE A 92 -11.91 4.09 -12.90
C ILE A 92 -10.89 3.57 -13.93
N LEU A 93 -10.01 4.44 -14.42
CA LEU A 93 -8.97 4.06 -15.36
C LEU A 93 -8.03 2.98 -14.76
N SER A 94 -7.69 3.08 -13.48
CA SER A 94 -6.90 2.08 -12.77
C SER A 94 -7.61 0.73 -12.68
N GLY A 95 -8.93 0.72 -12.42
CA GLY A 95 -9.73 -0.49 -12.43
C GLY A 95 -9.69 -1.18 -13.80
N TYR A 96 -9.99 -0.43 -14.86
CA TYR A 96 -9.92 -0.94 -16.24
C TYR A 96 -8.53 -1.51 -16.61
N LEU A 97 -7.46 -0.75 -16.30
CA LEU A 97 -6.09 -1.21 -16.58
C LEU A 97 -5.75 -2.51 -15.83
N ASN A 98 -6.17 -2.65 -14.58
CA ASN A 98 -5.97 -3.89 -13.83
C ASN A 98 -6.69 -5.07 -14.47
N ASP A 99 -7.94 -4.87 -14.89
CA ASP A 99 -8.76 -5.93 -15.49
C ASP A 99 -8.23 -6.39 -16.86
N VAL A 100 -7.77 -5.45 -17.70
CA VAL A 100 -7.32 -5.73 -19.07
C VAL A 100 -5.87 -6.23 -19.10
N ILE A 101 -4.99 -5.61 -18.30
CA ILE A 101 -3.57 -5.95 -18.31
C ILE A 101 -3.31 -7.23 -17.49
N GLY A 102 -4.15 -7.48 -16.46
CA GLY A 102 -4.08 -8.71 -15.67
C GLY A 102 -2.77 -8.86 -14.89
N LEU A 103 -2.11 -7.74 -14.53
CA LEU A 103 -0.89 -7.78 -13.75
C LEU A 103 -1.19 -8.33 -12.35
N GLN A 104 -0.77 -9.54 -12.09
CA GLN A 104 -0.81 -10.11 -10.76
C GLN A 104 0.30 -9.50 -9.91
N HIS A 105 -0.06 -8.57 -9.03
CA HIS A 105 0.85 -8.11 -7.99
C HIS A 105 0.92 -9.15 -6.88
N GLU A 106 2.01 -9.91 -6.85
CA GLU A 106 2.26 -10.78 -5.70
C GLU A 106 2.45 -9.94 -4.43
N ALA A 107 1.86 -10.39 -3.33
CA ALA A 107 2.08 -9.74 -2.04
C ALA A 107 3.57 -9.82 -1.64
N PRO A 108 4.14 -8.78 -0.99
CA PRO A 108 5.57 -8.74 -0.63
C PRO A 108 6.07 -9.97 0.12
N ASN A 109 5.24 -10.56 0.97
CA ASN A 109 5.58 -11.78 1.72
C ASN A 109 5.82 -12.99 0.81
N ARG A 110 5.21 -13.06 -0.39
CA ARG A 110 5.47 -14.15 -1.35
C ARG A 110 6.87 -14.07 -1.95
N TYR A 111 7.40 -12.86 -2.17
CA TYR A 111 8.79 -12.69 -2.59
C TYR A 111 9.76 -13.25 -1.55
N ILE A 112 9.52 -12.98 -0.28
CA ILE A 112 10.36 -13.49 0.81
C ILE A 112 10.20 -15.00 0.97
N PHE A 113 9.01 -15.54 0.75
CA PHE A 113 8.80 -17.00 0.70
C PHE A 113 9.64 -17.65 -0.41
N GLN A 114 9.73 -17.03 -1.60
CA GLN A 114 10.58 -17.51 -2.70
C GLN A 114 12.06 -17.44 -2.33
N VAL A 115 12.50 -16.38 -1.63
CA VAL A 115 13.87 -16.26 -1.11
C VAL A 115 14.19 -17.40 -0.14
N LEU A 116 13.32 -17.64 0.86
CA LEU A 116 13.48 -18.74 1.82
C LEU A 116 13.56 -20.10 1.14
N LYS A 117 12.65 -20.34 0.21
CA LYS A 117 12.60 -21.59 -0.55
C LYS A 117 13.90 -21.81 -1.33
N TYR A 118 14.39 -20.78 -2.05
CA TYR A 118 15.63 -20.87 -2.81
C TYR A 118 16.85 -21.16 -1.92
N ILE A 119 16.93 -20.50 -0.75
CA ILE A 119 18.01 -20.75 0.22
C ILE A 119 17.96 -22.18 0.73
N GLN A 120 16.80 -22.71 1.09
CA GLN A 120 16.62 -24.06 1.59
C GLN A 120 16.94 -25.14 0.52
N GLU A 121 16.53 -24.93 -0.73
CA GLU A 121 16.79 -25.85 -1.84
C GLU A 121 18.26 -25.87 -2.27
N ASN A 122 19.04 -24.87 -1.89
CA ASN A 122 20.46 -24.74 -2.23
C ASN A 122 21.37 -24.67 -0.99
N ASP A 123 20.93 -25.20 0.16
CA ASP A 123 21.64 -25.10 1.46
C ASP A 123 23.09 -25.62 1.41
N ASN A 124 23.37 -26.63 0.55
CA ASN A 124 24.70 -27.20 0.34
C ASN A 124 25.58 -26.43 -0.67
N LYS A 125 25.11 -25.30 -1.21
CA LYS A 125 25.82 -24.50 -2.20
C LYS A 125 26.15 -23.12 -1.65
N SER A 126 27.27 -22.56 -2.12
CA SER A 126 27.54 -21.14 -1.89
C SER A 126 26.58 -20.30 -2.70
N ILE A 127 25.74 -19.51 -2.02
CA ILE A 127 24.74 -18.66 -2.65
C ILE A 127 25.24 -17.20 -2.61
N SER A 128 25.44 -16.64 -3.81
CA SER A 128 25.71 -15.21 -3.97
C SER A 128 24.39 -14.44 -4.11
N TYR A 129 24.36 -13.22 -3.59
CA TYR A 129 23.27 -12.29 -3.82
C TYR A 129 23.75 -11.06 -4.57
N PHE A 130 22.86 -10.50 -5.40
CA PHE A 130 22.98 -9.19 -6.00
C PHE A 130 21.67 -8.44 -5.78
N LYS A 131 21.78 -7.29 -5.13
CA LYS A 131 20.63 -6.41 -4.89
C LYS A 131 20.91 -5.05 -5.46
N THR A 132 19.93 -4.48 -6.18
CA THR A 132 20.01 -3.14 -6.73
C THR A 132 18.62 -2.51 -6.80
N ASP A 133 18.59 -1.23 -7.11
CA ASP A 133 17.38 -0.41 -7.28
C ASP A 133 17.49 0.35 -8.61
N ILE A 134 16.38 0.60 -9.28
CA ILE A 134 16.37 1.42 -10.48
C ILE A 134 16.36 2.89 -10.07
N ALA A 135 17.39 3.64 -10.47
CA ALA A 135 17.52 5.05 -10.10
C ALA A 135 16.38 5.90 -10.69
N SER A 136 15.68 6.63 -9.82
CA SER A 136 14.58 7.54 -10.22
C SER A 136 13.61 6.90 -11.21
N PHE A 137 13.15 5.67 -10.91
CA PHE A 137 12.42 4.83 -11.86
C PHE A 137 11.24 5.55 -12.50
N TYR A 138 10.32 6.08 -11.68
CA TYR A 138 9.14 6.77 -12.18
C TYR A 138 9.48 8.02 -12.99
N ASP A 139 10.52 8.75 -12.60
CA ASP A 139 10.91 10.01 -13.22
C ASP A 139 11.57 9.81 -14.59
N ASN A 140 12.06 8.59 -14.88
CA ASN A 140 12.78 8.25 -16.11
C ASN A 140 11.96 7.38 -17.09
N ILE A 141 10.68 7.14 -16.83
CA ILE A 141 9.83 6.38 -17.76
C ILE A 141 9.61 7.19 -19.05
N ASN A 142 10.07 6.65 -20.18
CA ASN A 142 9.90 7.28 -21.49
C ASN A 142 8.46 7.11 -21.99
N HIS A 143 7.78 8.24 -22.26
CA HIS A 143 6.38 8.25 -22.67
C HIS A 143 6.16 7.49 -24.01
N SER A 144 7.04 7.68 -25.01
CA SER A 144 6.91 7.03 -26.31
C SER A 144 6.99 5.52 -26.21
N VAL A 145 7.92 5.00 -25.40
CA VAL A 145 8.06 3.56 -25.14
C VAL A 145 6.84 3.02 -24.41
N LEU A 146 6.41 3.70 -23.33
CA LEU A 146 5.26 3.30 -22.53
C LEU A 146 3.97 3.27 -23.38
N ILE A 147 3.70 4.32 -24.15
CA ILE A 147 2.50 4.42 -25.01
C ILE A 147 2.50 3.33 -26.09
N LYS A 148 3.66 3.04 -26.70
CA LYS A 148 3.79 1.94 -27.66
C LYS A 148 3.47 0.57 -27.02
N GLN A 149 3.94 0.33 -25.79
CA GLN A 149 3.62 -0.92 -25.08
C GLN A 149 2.14 -1.03 -24.71
N LEU A 150 1.52 0.10 -24.30
CA LEU A 150 0.11 0.15 -23.93
C LEU A 150 -0.82 0.05 -25.14
N SER A 151 -0.46 0.61 -26.32
CA SER A 151 -1.31 0.60 -27.53
C SER A 151 -1.69 -0.80 -27.99
N ASN A 152 -0.91 -1.82 -27.63
CA ASN A 152 -1.20 -3.22 -27.93
C ASN A 152 -2.10 -3.90 -26.88
N LYS A 153 -2.43 -3.21 -25.79
CA LYS A 153 -3.12 -3.79 -24.62
C LYS A 153 -4.46 -3.11 -24.32
N ILE A 154 -4.60 -1.83 -24.63
CA ILE A 154 -5.77 -1.02 -24.30
C ILE A 154 -6.26 -0.23 -25.51
N ASP A 155 -7.52 0.17 -25.48
CA ASP A 155 -8.11 0.95 -26.56
C ASP A 155 -7.61 2.41 -26.61
N GLY A 156 -7.95 3.10 -27.71
CA GLY A 156 -7.47 4.46 -27.98
C GLY A 156 -7.99 5.50 -26.99
N SER A 157 -9.20 5.35 -26.43
CA SER A 157 -9.74 6.30 -25.45
C SER A 157 -9.01 6.19 -24.11
N ALA A 158 -8.82 4.98 -23.61
CA ALA A 158 -8.01 4.75 -22.42
C ALA A 158 -6.56 5.22 -22.60
N LEU A 159 -5.98 4.97 -23.80
CA LEU A 159 -4.62 5.41 -24.11
C LEU A 159 -4.47 6.95 -24.07
N LYS A 160 -5.46 7.69 -24.61
CA LYS A 160 -5.48 9.15 -24.54
C LYS A 160 -5.56 9.64 -23.09
N LEU A 161 -6.38 8.99 -22.24
CA LEU A 161 -6.49 9.34 -20.84
C LEU A 161 -5.18 9.06 -20.06
N VAL A 162 -4.53 7.92 -20.32
CA VAL A 162 -3.20 7.64 -19.74
C VAL A 162 -2.21 8.72 -20.15
N LEU A 163 -2.13 9.05 -21.46
CA LEU A 163 -1.25 10.10 -21.92
C LEU A 163 -1.57 11.45 -21.25
N GLY A 164 -2.85 11.83 -21.19
CA GLY A 164 -3.28 13.04 -20.50
C GLY A 164 -2.86 13.07 -19.04
N ALA A 165 -2.97 11.94 -18.34
CA ALA A 165 -2.58 11.86 -16.92
C ALA A 165 -1.07 12.00 -16.70
N ILE A 166 -0.23 11.39 -17.54
CA ILE A 166 1.23 11.43 -17.35
C ILE A 166 1.88 12.74 -17.79
N ILE A 167 1.32 13.42 -18.82
CA ILE A 167 1.83 14.74 -19.24
C ILE A 167 1.37 15.88 -18.34
N THR A 168 0.35 15.68 -17.52
CA THR A 168 -0.15 16.68 -16.58
C THR A 168 0.91 17.01 -15.53
N PRO A 169 1.27 18.30 -15.35
CA PRO A 169 2.34 18.71 -14.46
C PRO A 169 1.96 18.57 -12.98
N THR A 170 2.97 18.29 -12.17
CA THR A 170 2.90 18.42 -10.70
C THR A 170 3.50 19.75 -10.33
N VAL A 171 2.71 20.60 -9.70
CA VAL A 171 3.09 22.00 -9.45
C VAL A 171 3.04 22.32 -7.96
N SER A 172 4.02 23.09 -7.48
CA SER A 172 3.94 23.79 -6.21
C SER A 172 3.10 25.08 -6.37
N ASN A 173 2.72 25.71 -5.27
CA ASN A 173 1.88 26.92 -5.30
C ASN A 173 2.52 28.12 -6.04
N SER A 174 3.81 28.02 -6.43
CA SER A 174 4.62 29.10 -6.99
C SER A 174 5.07 28.90 -8.44
N VAL A 175 4.65 27.82 -9.14
CA VAL A 175 5.18 27.45 -10.46
C VAL A 175 4.14 27.64 -11.57
N ASP A 176 4.64 27.99 -12.78
CA ASP A 176 3.87 28.15 -14.01
C ASP A 176 3.13 26.85 -14.39
N ILE A 177 1.84 26.98 -14.63
CA ILE A 177 0.88 25.88 -14.85
C ILE A 177 0.99 25.31 -16.27
N ASN A 178 1.71 25.96 -17.16
CA ASN A 178 1.75 25.65 -18.59
C ASN A 178 2.82 24.62 -19.01
N GLN A 179 3.66 24.19 -18.08
CA GLN A 179 4.66 23.15 -18.35
C GLN A 179 4.03 21.76 -18.38
N ILE A 180 4.17 21.04 -19.49
CA ILE A 180 3.79 19.63 -19.58
C ILE A 180 4.99 18.73 -19.26
N ASN A 181 4.73 17.58 -18.65
CA ASN A 181 5.76 16.57 -18.45
C ASN A 181 6.06 15.88 -19.79
N THR A 182 7.31 15.86 -20.19
CA THR A 182 7.78 15.17 -21.42
C THR A 182 8.37 13.79 -21.13
N ILE A 183 8.66 13.49 -19.87
CA ILE A 183 9.21 12.24 -19.39
C ILE A 183 8.68 11.97 -17.96
N GLY A 184 8.66 10.73 -17.59
CA GLY A 184 8.28 10.28 -16.25
C GLY A 184 6.77 10.08 -16.05
N VAL A 185 6.44 9.35 -15.02
CA VAL A 185 5.06 9.11 -14.57
C VAL A 185 4.91 9.73 -13.18
N PRO A 186 3.94 10.65 -12.98
CA PRO A 186 3.74 11.28 -11.68
C PRO A 186 3.52 10.26 -10.57
N GLN A 187 4.27 10.36 -9.49
CA GLN A 187 4.16 9.44 -8.35
C GLN A 187 2.93 9.78 -7.50
N GLY A 188 2.16 8.78 -7.11
CA GLY A 188 0.96 8.95 -6.27
C GLY A 188 -0.37 8.87 -7.00
N LEU A 189 -0.39 8.75 -8.33
CA LEU A 189 -1.60 8.44 -9.08
C LEU A 189 -1.93 6.95 -8.95
N SER A 190 -3.22 6.59 -8.98
CA SER A 190 -3.65 5.18 -8.89
C SER A 190 -3.16 4.30 -10.04
N ILE A 191 -2.83 4.90 -11.20
CA ILE A 191 -2.33 4.19 -12.38
C ILE A 191 -0.80 4.03 -12.41
N SER A 192 -0.05 4.79 -11.60
CA SER A 192 1.42 4.88 -11.74
C SER A 192 2.13 3.54 -11.60
N ASN A 193 1.72 2.71 -10.64
CA ASN A 193 2.32 1.39 -10.42
C ASN A 193 2.05 0.43 -11.60
N ILE A 194 0.85 0.50 -12.18
CA ILE A 194 0.46 -0.32 -13.33
C ILE A 194 1.30 0.07 -14.54
N LEU A 195 1.43 1.38 -14.79
CA LEU A 195 2.24 1.89 -15.89
C LEU A 195 3.72 1.51 -15.77
N ALA A 196 4.28 1.63 -14.57
CA ALA A 196 5.65 1.22 -14.27
C ALA A 196 5.85 -0.31 -14.46
N ALA A 197 4.84 -1.11 -14.09
CA ALA A 197 4.89 -2.56 -14.30
C ALA A 197 4.85 -2.94 -15.78
N VAL A 198 3.98 -2.29 -16.58
CA VAL A 198 3.91 -2.47 -18.05
C VAL A 198 5.23 -2.06 -18.70
N TYR A 199 5.79 -0.91 -18.31
CA TYR A 199 7.05 -0.42 -18.85
C TYR A 199 8.20 -1.42 -18.75
N MET A 200 8.23 -2.16 -17.63
CA MET A 200 9.27 -3.18 -17.38
C MET A 200 8.87 -4.61 -17.79
N GLU A 201 7.66 -4.84 -18.28
CA GLU A 201 7.12 -6.21 -18.41
C GLU A 201 7.98 -7.11 -19.30
N ASP A 202 8.28 -6.66 -20.52
CA ASP A 202 9.05 -7.46 -21.47
C ASP A 202 10.51 -7.65 -21.03
N CYS A 203 11.12 -6.58 -20.49
CA CYS A 203 12.46 -6.64 -19.93
C CYS A 203 12.49 -7.60 -18.73
N HIS A 204 11.50 -7.54 -17.84
CA HIS A 204 11.39 -8.44 -16.69
C HIS A 204 11.26 -9.90 -17.11
N LYS A 205 10.39 -10.22 -18.08
CA LYS A 205 10.22 -11.58 -18.61
C LYS A 205 11.54 -12.12 -19.20
N ALA A 206 12.22 -11.30 -19.99
CA ALA A 206 13.47 -11.67 -20.62
C ALA A 206 14.60 -11.85 -19.57
N LEU A 207 14.70 -10.96 -18.58
CA LEU A 207 15.64 -11.09 -17.46
C LEU A 207 15.37 -12.37 -16.66
N LYS A 208 14.12 -12.63 -16.29
CA LYS A 208 13.75 -13.85 -15.56
C LYS A 208 14.19 -15.11 -16.30
N LYS A 209 14.00 -15.15 -17.61
CA LYS A 209 14.48 -16.26 -18.46
C LYS A 209 16.01 -16.33 -18.53
N SER A 210 16.71 -15.20 -18.54
CA SER A 210 18.18 -15.17 -18.61
C SER A 210 18.88 -15.63 -17.33
N PHE A 211 18.14 -15.62 -16.20
CA PHE A 211 18.57 -16.11 -14.90
C PHE A 211 17.99 -17.49 -14.56
N GLU A 212 17.73 -18.33 -15.58
CA GLU A 212 17.26 -19.70 -15.37
C GLU A 212 18.24 -20.48 -14.45
N GLY A 213 17.70 -21.18 -13.42
CA GLY A 213 18.49 -21.81 -12.37
C GLY A 213 18.89 -20.90 -11.21
N SER A 214 18.64 -19.59 -11.31
CA SER A 214 18.80 -18.59 -10.25
C SER A 214 17.45 -18.04 -9.85
N LEU A 215 17.36 -17.38 -8.69
CA LEU A 215 16.16 -16.67 -8.29
C LEU A 215 16.30 -15.20 -8.73
N PHE A 216 15.48 -14.76 -9.68
CA PHE A 216 15.34 -13.36 -10.09
C PHE A 216 14.03 -12.79 -9.59
N LEU A 217 14.08 -11.78 -8.75
CA LEU A 217 12.92 -11.08 -8.19
C LEU A 217 13.00 -9.59 -8.50
N ARG A 218 11.86 -8.98 -8.83
CA ARG A 218 11.70 -7.54 -8.97
C ARG A 218 10.42 -7.09 -8.29
N TYR A 219 10.55 -6.24 -7.32
CA TYR A 219 9.43 -5.56 -6.67
C TYR A 219 9.49 -4.07 -7.00
N VAL A 220 8.67 -3.62 -7.94
CA VAL A 220 8.66 -2.25 -8.51
C VAL A 220 10.04 -1.91 -9.10
N ASP A 221 10.86 -1.16 -8.39
CA ASP A 221 12.23 -0.73 -8.71
C ASP A 221 13.32 -1.55 -8.00
N ASP A 222 12.97 -2.32 -6.98
CA ASP A 222 13.91 -3.10 -6.15
C ASP A 222 14.13 -4.49 -6.79
N ILE A 223 15.36 -4.79 -7.20
CA ILE A 223 15.75 -6.03 -7.88
C ILE A 223 16.64 -6.86 -6.93
N LEU A 224 16.34 -8.15 -6.81
CA LEU A 224 17.14 -9.13 -6.09
C LEU A 224 17.41 -10.34 -6.99
N VAL A 225 18.67 -10.75 -7.07
CA VAL A 225 19.09 -12.00 -7.71
C VAL A 225 19.83 -12.84 -6.68
N LEU A 226 19.43 -14.11 -6.53
CA LEU A 226 20.17 -15.12 -5.78
C LEU A 226 20.66 -16.19 -6.75
N THR A 227 21.93 -16.55 -6.68
CA THR A 227 22.51 -17.54 -7.58
C THR A 227 23.61 -18.34 -6.90
N SER A 228 23.73 -19.61 -7.29
CA SER A 228 24.90 -20.45 -6.98
C SER A 228 25.90 -20.52 -8.15
N GLY A 229 25.60 -19.83 -9.26
CA GLY A 229 26.46 -19.74 -10.43
C GLY A 229 27.32 -18.47 -10.45
N ILE A 230 28.32 -18.45 -11.35
CA ILE A 230 29.13 -17.27 -11.61
C ILE A 230 28.48 -16.48 -12.76
N PHE A 231 28.00 -15.29 -12.48
CA PHE A 231 27.44 -14.39 -13.48
C PHE A 231 27.88 -12.95 -13.21
N ASP A 232 28.18 -12.21 -14.27
CA ASP A 232 28.16 -10.75 -14.17
C ASP A 232 26.71 -10.25 -14.21
N ILE A 233 26.09 -10.23 -13.03
CA ILE A 233 24.66 -9.90 -12.87
C ILE A 233 24.40 -8.45 -13.27
N ASN A 234 25.31 -7.54 -12.89
CA ASN A 234 25.15 -6.10 -13.15
C ASN A 234 25.15 -5.81 -14.66
N GLU A 235 26.19 -6.27 -15.38
CA GLU A 235 26.28 -6.09 -16.83
C GLU A 235 25.09 -6.74 -17.56
N ARG A 236 24.67 -7.91 -17.11
CA ARG A 236 23.51 -8.59 -17.68
C ARG A 236 22.23 -7.75 -17.54
N ILE A 237 21.92 -7.23 -16.36
CA ILE A 237 20.74 -6.39 -16.16
C ILE A 237 20.82 -5.13 -17.02
N ILE A 238 21.97 -4.44 -17.05
CA ILE A 238 22.18 -3.23 -17.86
C ILE A 238 22.00 -3.55 -19.36
N SER A 239 22.54 -4.67 -19.84
CA SER A 239 22.41 -5.06 -21.25
C SER A 239 20.94 -5.26 -21.68
N TYR A 240 20.12 -5.87 -20.81
CA TYR A 240 18.68 -6.03 -21.10
C TYR A 240 17.94 -4.69 -21.04
N ILE A 241 18.21 -3.84 -20.06
CA ILE A 241 17.63 -2.48 -20.00
C ILE A 241 17.93 -1.71 -21.31
N SER A 242 19.17 -1.78 -21.79
CA SER A 242 19.59 -1.16 -23.05
C SER A 242 18.90 -1.79 -24.25
N ARG A 243 18.83 -3.13 -24.31
CA ARG A 243 18.19 -3.88 -25.41
C ARG A 243 16.72 -3.51 -25.58
N PHE A 244 15.99 -3.28 -24.48
CA PHE A 244 14.60 -2.86 -24.51
C PHE A 244 14.42 -1.35 -24.61
N ASN A 245 15.51 -0.60 -24.76
CA ASN A 245 15.52 0.85 -24.93
C ASN A 245 14.78 1.63 -23.84
N LEU A 246 14.89 1.15 -22.59
CA LEU A 246 14.14 1.71 -21.46
C LEU A 246 14.75 3.00 -20.92
N GLY A 247 16.01 3.31 -21.23
CA GLY A 247 16.69 4.53 -20.74
C GLY A 247 16.90 4.58 -19.21
N LEU A 248 16.74 3.45 -18.53
CA LEU A 248 16.88 3.34 -17.07
C LEU A 248 18.30 3.06 -16.66
N LYS A 249 18.65 3.47 -15.43
CA LYS A 249 19.97 3.21 -14.80
C LYS A 249 19.79 2.51 -13.47
N LEU A 250 20.74 1.66 -13.11
CA LEU A 250 20.81 1.09 -11.77
C LEU A 250 21.39 2.10 -10.78
N SER A 251 20.95 2.02 -9.53
CA SER A 251 21.45 2.89 -8.45
C SER A 251 22.75 2.33 -7.89
N GLU A 252 23.89 2.96 -8.17
CA GLU A 252 25.20 2.56 -7.65
C GLU A 252 25.22 2.54 -6.11
N GLU A 253 24.64 3.56 -5.46
CA GLU A 253 24.60 3.67 -3.99
C GLU A 253 23.80 2.55 -3.31
N LYS A 254 22.82 1.97 -4.00
CA LYS A 254 21.95 0.92 -3.46
C LYS A 254 22.35 -0.47 -3.95
N THR A 255 23.29 -0.56 -4.88
CA THR A 255 23.79 -1.83 -5.38
C THR A 255 24.66 -2.50 -4.33
N LYS A 256 24.31 -3.72 -3.97
CA LYS A 256 25.03 -4.57 -3.03
C LYS A 256 25.13 -5.97 -3.60
N PHE A 257 26.25 -6.60 -3.39
CA PHE A 257 26.50 -8.00 -3.75
C PHE A 257 27.41 -8.65 -2.71
N GLY A 258 27.32 -9.95 -2.60
CA GLY A 258 28.12 -10.71 -1.63
C GLY A 258 27.64 -12.15 -1.51
N GLN A 259 28.11 -12.84 -0.48
CA GLN A 259 27.72 -14.21 -0.14
C GLN A 259 26.70 -14.18 1.00
N ILE A 260 25.60 -14.94 0.86
CA ILE A 260 24.56 -15.01 1.90
C ILE A 260 25.11 -15.53 3.24
N SER A 261 26.14 -16.40 3.20
CA SER A 261 26.77 -16.96 4.40
C SER A 261 27.58 -15.94 5.20
N GLU A 262 28.07 -14.87 4.57
CA GLU A 262 28.98 -13.90 5.16
C GLU A 262 28.35 -12.54 5.37
N ASP A 263 27.43 -12.17 4.47
CA ASP A 263 26.83 -10.86 4.41
C ASP A 263 25.34 -10.90 4.73
N SER A 264 24.83 -9.75 5.15
CA SER A 264 23.39 -9.53 5.32
C SER A 264 22.90 -8.37 4.46
N PHE A 265 21.66 -8.44 4.04
CA PHE A 265 21.01 -7.38 3.27
C PHE A 265 19.55 -7.21 3.61
N ASP A 266 19.01 -6.02 3.30
CA ASP A 266 17.58 -5.73 3.45
C ASP A 266 16.88 -5.85 2.09
N TYR A 267 15.72 -6.52 2.05
CA TYR A 267 14.86 -6.59 0.87
C TYR A 267 13.40 -6.46 1.25
N ILE A 268 12.66 -5.57 0.60
CA ILE A 268 11.24 -5.25 0.86
C ILE A 268 10.85 -5.26 2.35
N GLY A 269 11.66 -4.59 3.17
CA GLY A 269 11.41 -4.42 4.61
C GLY A 269 11.87 -5.53 5.52
N TYR A 270 12.33 -6.65 4.98
CA TYR A 270 12.97 -7.72 5.74
C TYR A 270 14.49 -7.56 5.79
N HIS A 271 15.09 -8.16 6.79
CA HIS A 271 16.53 -8.29 6.93
C HIS A 271 16.93 -9.76 6.81
N ILE A 272 17.76 -10.09 5.83
CA ILE A 272 18.17 -11.44 5.46
C ILE A 272 19.61 -11.62 5.85
N ASN A 273 19.89 -12.65 6.66
CA ASN A 273 21.21 -13.04 7.13
C ASN A 273 21.31 -14.57 7.11
N GLY A 274 21.85 -15.13 6.04
CA GLY A 274 21.78 -16.56 5.80
C GLY A 274 20.35 -17.05 5.70
N SER A 275 20.03 -18.13 6.42
CA SER A 275 18.68 -18.66 6.57
C SER A 275 17.85 -17.92 7.64
N LYS A 276 18.48 -17.00 8.39
CA LYS A 276 17.81 -16.19 9.40
C LYS A 276 17.18 -14.96 8.78
N ILE A 277 15.86 -14.93 8.73
CA ILE A 277 15.09 -13.80 8.24
C ILE A 277 14.44 -13.08 9.41
N SER A 278 14.70 -11.80 9.53
CA SER A 278 14.15 -10.91 10.54
C SER A 278 13.54 -9.66 9.89
N ILE A 279 13.16 -8.69 10.69
CA ILE A 279 12.58 -7.45 10.22
C ILE A 279 13.64 -6.37 10.20
N LYS A 280 13.71 -5.59 9.13
CA LYS A 280 14.60 -4.43 9.02
C LYS A 280 14.45 -3.53 10.25
N LYS A 281 15.57 -3.14 10.85
CA LYS A 281 15.62 -2.38 12.10
C LYS A 281 14.70 -1.15 12.09
N SER A 282 14.73 -0.36 11.02
CA SER A 282 13.88 0.84 10.92
C SER A 282 12.37 0.54 10.98
N ASN A 283 11.92 -0.57 10.38
CA ASN A 283 10.52 -0.98 10.37
C ASN A 283 10.08 -1.52 11.73
N ARG A 284 10.96 -2.32 12.34
CA ARG A 284 10.76 -2.78 13.71
C ARG A 284 10.61 -1.61 14.67
N ASP A 285 11.55 -0.67 14.63
CA ASP A 285 11.60 0.45 15.56
C ASP A 285 10.37 1.38 15.37
N LYS A 286 9.93 1.62 14.13
CA LYS A 286 8.69 2.38 13.85
C LYS A 286 7.47 1.73 14.48
N PHE A 287 7.26 0.44 14.21
CA PHE A 287 6.11 -0.28 14.78
C PHE A 287 6.16 -0.33 16.31
N THR A 288 7.34 -0.68 16.88
CA THR A 288 7.53 -0.75 18.34
C THR A 288 7.26 0.59 19.00
N ASN A 289 7.79 1.69 18.45
CA ASN A 289 7.55 3.03 19.00
C ASN A 289 6.07 3.42 18.92
N ARG A 290 5.38 3.08 17.83
CA ARG A 290 3.95 3.38 17.66
C ARG A 290 3.12 2.62 18.68
N ILE A 291 3.34 1.31 18.84
CA ILE A 291 2.56 0.50 19.78
C ILE A 291 2.82 0.89 21.24
N VAL A 292 4.08 1.10 21.61
CA VAL A 292 4.48 1.55 22.95
C VAL A 292 3.87 2.92 23.27
N ARG A 293 3.93 3.86 22.34
CA ARG A 293 3.29 5.18 22.47
C ARG A 293 1.77 5.04 22.71
N ARG A 294 1.10 4.16 21.97
CA ARG A 294 -0.34 3.94 22.14
C ARG A 294 -0.66 3.29 23.47
N CYS A 295 0.12 2.30 23.91
CA CYS A 295 -0.01 1.69 25.22
C CYS A 295 0.15 2.72 26.36
N TYR A 296 1.19 3.57 26.26
CA TYR A 296 1.42 4.63 27.24
C TYR A 296 0.29 5.67 27.25
N GLN A 297 -0.23 6.04 26.09
CA GLN A 297 -1.40 6.91 25.99
C GLN A 297 -2.64 6.28 26.65
N ALA A 298 -2.87 4.99 26.46
CA ALA A 298 -3.96 4.26 27.12
C ALA A 298 -3.80 4.27 28.64
N LYS A 299 -2.58 4.06 29.14
CA LYS A 299 -2.28 4.16 30.58
C LYS A 299 -2.58 5.54 31.14
N LEU A 300 -2.21 6.63 30.45
CA LEU A 300 -2.53 7.99 30.89
C LEU A 300 -4.04 8.24 30.88
N GLN A 301 -4.75 7.80 29.85
CA GLN A 301 -6.21 7.91 29.74
C GLN A 301 -6.97 7.07 30.78
N TYR A 302 -6.36 6.00 31.27
CA TYR A 302 -6.92 5.21 32.37
C TYR A 302 -6.89 5.97 33.68
N VAL A 303 -5.77 6.65 33.99
CA VAL A 303 -5.59 7.44 35.19
C VAL A 303 -6.38 8.76 35.13
N ASP A 304 -6.27 9.48 34.01
CA ASP A 304 -6.94 10.75 33.80
C ASP A 304 -8.07 10.64 32.77
N LYS A 305 -9.30 10.66 33.28
CA LYS A 305 -10.52 10.54 32.45
C LYS A 305 -10.68 11.71 31.47
N LEU A 306 -10.10 12.87 31.74
CA LEU A 306 -10.17 14.05 30.86
C LEU A 306 -9.40 13.86 29.57
N LEU A 307 -8.44 12.93 29.53
CA LEU A 307 -7.66 12.59 28.35
C LEU A 307 -8.34 11.55 27.44
N ARG A 308 -9.50 11.01 27.88
CA ARG A 308 -10.26 10.02 27.08
C ARG A 308 -10.89 10.68 25.85
N PRO A 309 -11.10 9.92 24.76
CA PRO A 309 -11.88 10.40 23.64
C PRO A 309 -13.31 10.80 24.09
N ARG A 310 -13.85 11.87 23.51
CA ARG A 310 -15.14 12.44 23.93
C ARG A 310 -16.34 11.50 23.80
N PHE A 311 -16.25 10.47 22.95
CA PHE A 311 -17.32 9.49 22.75
C PHE A 311 -17.32 8.37 23.81
N ILE A 312 -16.36 8.36 24.74
CA ILE A 312 -16.25 7.39 25.83
C ILE A 312 -16.82 8.02 27.10
N THR A 313 -17.85 7.43 27.66
CA THR A 313 -18.57 7.97 28.79
C THR A 313 -18.13 7.36 30.12
N ASP A 314 -17.81 6.06 30.12
CA ASP A 314 -17.45 5.33 31.33
C ASP A 314 -16.15 4.51 31.19
N GLU A 315 -15.78 3.77 32.24
CA GLU A 315 -14.57 2.98 32.29
C GLU A 315 -14.72 1.68 31.49
N SER A 316 -15.91 1.10 31.42
CA SER A 316 -16.16 -0.13 30.65
C SER A 316 -15.96 0.13 29.16
N GLU A 317 -16.60 1.18 28.66
CA GLU A 317 -16.44 1.63 27.25
C GLU A 317 -14.97 1.97 26.95
N PHE A 318 -14.26 2.58 27.91
CA PHE A 318 -12.84 2.86 27.74
C PHE A 318 -12.01 1.58 27.62
N CYS A 319 -12.27 0.59 28.46
CA CYS A 319 -11.58 -0.70 28.40
C CYS A 319 -11.89 -1.41 27.08
N GLU A 320 -13.15 -1.49 26.67
CA GLU A 320 -13.56 -2.12 25.40
C GLU A 320 -12.94 -1.45 24.17
N TYR A 321 -12.95 -0.11 24.11
CA TYR A 321 -12.32 0.64 23.05
C TYR A 321 -10.81 0.40 23.01
N THR A 322 -10.15 0.49 24.18
CA THR A 322 -8.69 0.36 24.28
C THR A 322 -8.23 -1.04 23.91
N GLU A 323 -8.94 -2.06 24.39
CA GLU A 323 -8.71 -3.47 24.03
C GLU A 323 -8.83 -3.68 22.52
N ALA A 324 -9.93 -3.22 21.91
CA ALA A 324 -10.18 -3.37 20.47
C ALA A 324 -9.13 -2.62 19.63
N ASP A 325 -8.79 -1.38 19.99
CA ASP A 325 -7.82 -0.55 19.26
C ASP A 325 -6.40 -1.13 19.33
N LEU A 326 -5.95 -1.58 20.50
CA LEU A 326 -4.66 -2.23 20.68
C LEU A 326 -4.60 -3.58 19.96
N ASN A 327 -5.64 -4.41 20.08
CA ASN A 327 -5.70 -5.71 19.41
C ASN A 327 -5.70 -5.56 17.89
N LEU A 328 -6.44 -4.60 17.31
CA LEU A 328 -6.37 -4.31 15.88
C LEU A 328 -4.96 -3.86 15.44
N MET A 329 -4.25 -3.12 16.29
CA MET A 329 -2.87 -2.70 16.02
C MET A 329 -1.89 -3.87 16.05
N ILE A 330 -2.05 -4.80 17.01
CA ILE A 330 -1.16 -5.94 17.26
C ILE A 330 -1.41 -7.06 16.25
N SER A 331 -2.66 -7.48 16.14
CA SER A 331 -3.03 -8.62 15.32
C SER A 331 -3.30 -8.26 13.85
N GLY A 332 -3.75 -7.02 13.61
CA GLY A 332 -4.36 -6.69 12.34
C GLY A 332 -5.81 -7.19 12.23
N PHE A 333 -6.31 -7.30 11.02
CA PHE A 333 -7.70 -7.66 10.72
C PHE A 333 -7.81 -8.17 9.28
N ARG A 334 -8.99 -8.71 8.91
CA ARG A 334 -9.28 -9.26 7.59
C ARG A 334 -10.36 -8.44 6.89
N VAL A 335 -10.16 -8.15 5.59
CA VAL A 335 -11.10 -7.47 4.69
C VAL A 335 -10.90 -8.02 3.28
N ALA A 336 -11.98 -8.32 2.56
CA ALA A 336 -11.97 -8.84 1.19
C ALA A 336 -11.01 -10.05 1.03
N ASN A 337 -11.04 -10.96 2.01
CA ASN A 337 -10.15 -12.13 2.09
C ASN A 337 -8.63 -11.79 2.20
N HIS A 338 -8.26 -10.56 2.50
CA HIS A 338 -6.88 -10.16 2.75
C HIS A 338 -6.62 -9.87 4.23
N ASN A 339 -5.50 -10.35 4.74
CA ASN A 339 -5.04 -10.05 6.09
C ASN A 339 -4.23 -8.76 6.08
N TYR A 340 -4.70 -7.76 6.83
CA TYR A 340 -4.05 -6.46 7.00
C TYR A 340 -3.38 -6.39 8.37
N GLY A 341 -2.24 -5.73 8.43
CA GLY A 341 -1.51 -5.50 9.66
C GLY A 341 -0.02 -5.77 9.52
N TRP A 342 0.73 -5.25 10.48
CA TRP A 342 2.20 -5.34 10.46
C TRP A 342 2.69 -6.79 10.49
N ILE A 343 2.13 -7.63 11.35
CA ILE A 343 2.53 -9.03 11.45
C ILE A 343 2.10 -9.87 10.24
N ALA A 344 0.97 -9.52 9.59
CA ALA A 344 0.55 -10.17 8.36
C ALA A 344 1.53 -9.88 7.21
N TYR A 345 2.08 -8.67 7.15
CA TYR A 345 3.14 -8.34 6.20
C TYR A 345 4.42 -9.12 6.49
N PHE A 346 4.84 -9.22 7.76
CA PHE A 346 6.09 -9.85 8.18
C PHE A 346 5.95 -11.34 8.58
N GLN A 347 4.99 -12.05 8.02
CA GLN A 347 4.72 -13.47 8.34
C GLN A 347 5.84 -14.45 7.93
N GLN A 348 6.82 -14.02 7.12
CA GLN A 348 7.92 -14.88 6.64
C GLN A 348 9.19 -14.79 7.51
N ILE A 349 9.16 -14.13 8.66
CA ILE A 349 10.31 -14.13 9.57
C ILE A 349 10.58 -15.52 10.13
N THR A 350 11.86 -15.83 10.35
CA THR A 350 12.32 -17.04 11.05
C THR A 350 12.85 -16.71 12.44
N ASP A 351 13.28 -15.46 12.68
CA ASP A 351 13.69 -14.99 14.01
C ASP A 351 12.48 -14.43 14.78
N LEU A 352 11.92 -15.24 15.67
CA LEU A 352 10.78 -14.87 16.48
C LEU A 352 11.15 -14.09 17.76
N SER A 353 12.44 -13.96 18.10
CA SER A 353 12.89 -13.28 19.33
C SER A 353 12.36 -11.86 19.42
N ILE A 354 12.23 -11.18 18.29
CA ILE A 354 11.69 -9.83 18.16
C ILE A 354 10.22 -9.74 18.57
N LEU A 355 9.43 -10.76 18.27
CA LEU A 355 8.00 -10.78 18.63
C LEU A 355 7.81 -10.93 20.14
N TYR A 356 8.63 -11.77 20.79
CA TYR A 356 8.64 -11.89 22.26
C TYR A 356 9.05 -10.59 22.93
N GLN A 357 10.05 -9.87 22.38
CA GLN A 357 10.45 -8.56 22.87
C GLN A 357 9.32 -7.54 22.77
N ILE A 358 8.59 -7.53 21.66
CA ILE A 358 7.44 -6.63 21.46
C ILE A 358 6.32 -6.96 22.45
N ASP A 359 5.96 -8.23 22.67
CA ASP A 359 4.97 -8.63 23.68
C ASP A 359 5.35 -8.18 25.09
N ALA A 360 6.63 -8.32 25.47
CA ALA A 360 7.14 -7.86 26.75
C ALA A 360 7.04 -6.33 26.90
N LEU A 361 7.38 -5.59 25.85
CA LEU A 361 7.28 -4.12 25.80
C LEU A 361 5.82 -3.65 25.90
N ILE A 362 4.88 -4.30 25.23
CA ILE A 362 3.44 -4.00 25.31
C ILE A 362 2.98 -4.14 26.76
N LYS A 363 3.22 -5.29 27.39
CA LYS A 363 2.83 -5.55 28.78
C LYS A 363 3.40 -4.52 29.75
N LYS A 364 4.69 -4.20 29.61
CA LYS A 364 5.37 -3.18 30.42
C LYS A 364 4.77 -1.79 30.25
N SER A 365 4.42 -1.41 29.02
CA SER A 365 3.96 -0.06 28.67
C SER A 365 2.51 0.21 29.07
N ILE A 366 1.64 -0.80 29.07
CA ILE A 366 0.26 -0.70 29.54
C ILE A 366 0.23 -0.52 31.06
N GLY A 367 1.13 -1.18 31.80
CA GLY A 367 1.13 -1.23 33.23
C GLY A 367 0.16 -2.27 33.80
N LYS A 368 0.43 -2.72 35.04
CA LYS A 368 -0.25 -3.85 35.66
C LYS A 368 -1.77 -3.63 35.81
N ASP A 369 -2.16 -2.48 36.39
CA ASP A 369 -3.56 -2.20 36.74
C ASP A 369 -4.50 -2.18 35.52
N LEU A 370 -4.06 -1.57 34.42
CA LEU A 370 -4.85 -1.55 33.19
C LEU A 370 -4.78 -2.91 32.45
N LEU A 371 -3.63 -3.59 32.49
CA LEU A 371 -3.45 -4.88 31.83
C LEU A 371 -4.38 -5.97 32.42
N GLU A 372 -4.68 -5.93 33.72
CA GLU A 372 -5.61 -6.86 34.38
C GLU A 372 -7.07 -6.69 33.88
N LYS A 373 -7.40 -5.52 33.32
CA LYS A 373 -8.75 -5.20 32.78
C LYS A 373 -8.87 -5.43 31.28
N LEU A 374 -7.75 -5.63 30.58
CA LEU A 374 -7.72 -5.78 29.11
C LEU A 374 -7.30 -7.19 28.71
N ARG A 375 -7.95 -7.73 27.68
CA ARG A 375 -7.56 -8.98 27.02
C ARG A 375 -6.68 -8.69 25.81
N ILE A 376 -5.40 -8.42 26.05
CA ILE A 376 -4.47 -8.08 24.97
C ILE A 376 -3.97 -9.36 24.30
N ILE A 377 -4.10 -9.41 22.98
CA ILE A 377 -3.64 -10.51 22.14
C ILE A 377 -2.12 -10.46 22.02
N SER A 378 -1.44 -11.61 22.16
CA SER A 378 0.00 -11.72 21.93
C SER A 378 0.31 -11.66 20.43
N ILE A 379 1.33 -10.85 20.05
CA ILE A 379 1.79 -10.80 18.67
C ILE A 379 2.41 -12.13 18.22
N VAL A 380 3.05 -12.87 19.15
CA VAL A 380 3.57 -14.21 18.90
C VAL A 380 2.43 -15.17 18.55
N ARG A 381 1.34 -15.17 19.32
CA ARG A 381 0.17 -15.99 19.05
C ARG A 381 -0.46 -15.63 17.71
N THR A 382 -0.56 -14.35 17.40
CA THR A 382 -1.07 -13.86 16.10
C THR A 382 -0.21 -14.36 14.93
N TYR A 383 1.12 -14.30 15.07
CA TYR A 383 2.03 -14.83 14.05
C TYR A 383 1.75 -16.29 13.72
N PHE A 384 1.62 -17.15 14.73
CA PHE A 384 1.33 -18.56 14.53
C PHE A 384 -0.05 -18.79 13.93
N ASP A 385 -1.05 -18.02 14.33
CA ASP A 385 -2.40 -18.12 13.79
C ASP A 385 -2.44 -17.71 12.30
N ILE A 386 -1.78 -16.62 11.92
CA ILE A 386 -1.67 -16.21 10.51
C ILE A 386 -0.94 -17.28 9.69
N LYS A 387 0.12 -17.86 10.23
CA LYS A 387 0.97 -18.82 9.50
C LYS A 387 0.29 -20.18 9.31
N HIS A 388 -0.50 -20.66 10.27
CA HIS A 388 -1.07 -22.00 10.29
C HIS A 388 -2.59 -22.04 10.06
N ASN A 389 -3.31 -20.97 10.39
CA ASN A 389 -4.77 -20.87 10.33
C ASN A 389 -5.25 -19.72 9.44
N ASP A 390 -4.35 -19.09 8.69
CA ASP A 390 -4.65 -17.92 7.86
C ASP A 390 -5.29 -16.74 8.66
N GLY A 391 -5.00 -16.64 9.96
CA GLY A 391 -5.52 -15.60 10.84
C GLY A 391 -7.00 -15.79 11.27
N ARG A 392 -7.62 -16.92 10.93
CA ARG A 392 -9.09 -17.11 11.08
C ARG A 392 -9.57 -17.16 12.52
N SER A 393 -8.70 -17.48 13.48
CA SER A 393 -9.10 -17.61 14.89
C SER A 393 -8.86 -16.34 15.72
N ILE A 394 -7.99 -15.43 15.26
CA ILE A 394 -7.58 -14.24 16.02
C ILE A 394 -7.98 -12.95 15.33
N LEU A 395 -7.89 -12.88 13.99
CA LEU A 395 -8.16 -11.65 13.27
C LEU A 395 -9.66 -11.32 13.25
N VAL A 396 -9.98 -10.06 13.53
CA VAL A 396 -11.33 -9.56 13.27
C VAL A 396 -11.56 -9.57 11.76
N ASP A 397 -12.60 -10.29 11.33
CA ASP A 397 -13.00 -10.40 9.94
C ASP A 397 -14.17 -9.44 9.69
N PHE A 398 -13.86 -8.29 9.09
CA PHE A 398 -14.87 -7.25 8.82
C PHE A 398 -15.88 -7.66 7.74
N ASP A 399 -15.55 -8.64 6.88
CA ASP A 399 -16.50 -9.14 5.88
C ASP A 399 -17.65 -9.94 6.54
N LYS A 400 -17.41 -10.52 7.72
CA LYS A 400 -18.42 -11.26 8.48
C LYS A 400 -19.36 -10.36 9.28
N ILE A 401 -19.02 -9.10 9.48
CA ILE A 401 -19.85 -8.13 10.19
C ILE A 401 -20.93 -7.61 9.21
N SER A 402 -21.96 -8.40 9.00
CA SER A 402 -23.02 -8.11 8.04
C SER A 402 -24.28 -7.52 8.69
N ASN A 403 -24.51 -7.82 9.97
CA ASN A 403 -25.67 -7.36 10.71
C ASN A 403 -25.58 -5.87 11.04
N ARG A 404 -26.69 -5.12 10.81
CA ARG A 404 -26.82 -3.69 11.13
C ARG A 404 -26.43 -3.39 12.58
N GLY A 405 -26.94 -4.18 13.55
CA GLY A 405 -26.65 -3.99 14.97
C GLY A 405 -25.17 -4.12 15.30
N GLU A 406 -24.48 -5.11 14.72
CA GLU A 406 -23.03 -5.31 14.88
C GLU A 406 -22.26 -4.12 14.29
N ARG A 407 -22.63 -3.65 13.09
CA ARG A 407 -21.99 -2.48 12.48
C ARG A 407 -22.15 -1.23 13.35
N ILE A 408 -23.34 -0.97 13.87
CA ILE A 408 -23.60 0.15 14.78
C ILE A 408 -22.77 0.00 16.07
N ALA A 409 -22.67 -1.20 16.64
CA ALA A 409 -21.83 -1.45 17.83
C ALA A 409 -20.36 -1.11 17.58
N TYR A 410 -19.80 -1.52 16.44
CA TYR A 410 -18.44 -1.12 16.03
C TYR A 410 -18.29 0.38 15.82
N LEU A 411 -19.29 1.01 15.17
CA LEU A 411 -19.27 2.46 14.95
C LEU A 411 -19.30 3.24 16.26
N LYS A 412 -20.16 2.83 17.22
CA LYS A 412 -20.21 3.41 18.58
C LYS A 412 -18.87 3.22 19.29
N LYS A 413 -18.33 1.98 19.29
CA LYS A 413 -17.05 1.63 19.94
C LYS A 413 -15.87 2.49 19.46
N PHE A 414 -15.82 2.86 18.18
CA PHE A 414 -14.73 3.65 17.61
C PHE A 414 -15.07 5.12 17.35
N GLY A 415 -16.22 5.61 17.86
CA GLY A 415 -16.62 7.02 17.79
C GLY A 415 -17.01 7.51 16.40
N TYR A 416 -17.50 6.62 15.54
CA TYR A 416 -18.08 6.95 14.23
C TYR A 416 -19.60 7.10 14.27
N TYR A 417 -20.19 6.92 15.46
CA TYR A 417 -21.60 7.08 15.74
C TYR A 417 -21.75 7.83 17.06
N ASN A 418 -22.52 8.95 17.07
CA ASN A 418 -22.77 9.69 18.30
C ASN A 418 -23.83 8.97 19.13
N GLN A 419 -23.61 8.87 20.44
CA GLN A 419 -24.59 8.23 21.34
C GLN A 419 -25.94 8.94 21.39
N ASN A 420 -25.98 10.23 21.04
CA ASN A 420 -27.21 11.06 20.99
C ASN A 420 -27.87 11.10 19.60
N GLU A 421 -27.32 10.43 18.60
CA GLU A 421 -27.98 10.29 17.31
C GLU A 421 -29.15 9.30 17.44
N SER A 422 -30.30 9.65 16.87
CA SER A 422 -31.42 8.71 16.76
C SER A 422 -30.98 7.46 16.00
N GLU A 423 -31.48 6.29 16.40
CA GLU A 423 -31.18 5.01 15.70
C GLU A 423 -31.83 4.94 14.30
N ASP A 424 -32.52 6.01 13.88
CA ASP A 424 -33.25 6.13 12.62
C ASP A 424 -32.42 6.50 11.39
N ILE A 425 -31.09 6.37 11.45
CA ILE A 425 -30.26 6.55 10.24
C ILE A 425 -30.49 5.39 9.26
N SER A 426 -30.48 5.69 7.96
CA SER A 426 -30.65 4.67 6.93
C SER A 426 -29.53 3.60 6.95
N ASP A 427 -29.86 2.40 6.45
CA ASP A 427 -28.87 1.32 6.32
C ASP A 427 -27.70 1.76 5.44
N GLU A 428 -27.95 2.51 4.39
CA GLU A 428 -26.91 3.07 3.51
C GLU A 428 -25.93 3.97 4.27
N GLU A 429 -26.40 4.78 5.20
CA GLU A 429 -25.57 5.64 6.02
C GLU A 429 -24.74 4.84 7.03
N VAL A 430 -25.30 3.77 7.63
CA VAL A 430 -24.56 2.83 8.49
C VAL A 430 -23.45 2.17 7.69
N ASP A 431 -23.76 1.66 6.51
CA ASP A 431 -22.79 0.99 5.63
C ASP A 431 -21.70 1.95 5.17
N ARG A 432 -22.04 3.18 4.83
CA ARG A 432 -21.08 4.22 4.46
C ARG A 432 -20.12 4.54 5.61
N ARG A 433 -20.63 4.73 6.83
CA ARG A 433 -19.80 5.01 8.02
C ARG A 433 -18.93 3.82 8.37
N PHE A 434 -19.46 2.59 8.27
CA PHE A 434 -18.71 1.37 8.54
C PHE A 434 -17.56 1.18 7.53
N SER A 435 -17.84 1.33 6.25
CA SER A 435 -16.83 1.30 5.19
C SER A 435 -15.73 2.35 5.42
N LYS A 436 -16.12 3.58 5.81
CA LYS A 436 -15.16 4.64 6.15
C LYS A 436 -14.28 4.28 7.35
N MET A 437 -14.85 3.65 8.37
CA MET A 437 -14.10 3.17 9.55
C MET A 437 -13.08 2.10 9.14
N VAL A 438 -13.50 1.10 8.39
CA VAL A 438 -12.65 0.01 7.89
C VAL A 438 -11.52 0.55 7.01
N GLN A 439 -11.82 1.47 6.09
CA GLN A 439 -10.80 2.12 5.25
C GLN A 439 -9.78 2.93 6.08
N ASN A 440 -10.21 3.54 7.19
CA ASN A 440 -9.28 4.20 8.11
C ASN A 440 -8.37 3.19 8.83
N PHE A 441 -8.87 1.99 9.16
CA PHE A 441 -8.03 0.92 9.75
C PHE A 441 -7.02 0.40 8.74
N ILE A 442 -7.43 0.13 7.49
CA ILE A 442 -6.52 -0.26 6.40
C ILE A 442 -5.40 0.77 6.26
N ARG A 443 -5.74 2.05 6.13
CA ARG A 443 -4.74 3.11 5.99
C ARG A 443 -3.78 3.19 7.18
N LYS A 444 -4.28 3.05 8.41
CA LYS A 444 -3.43 3.05 9.63
C LYS A 444 -2.49 1.85 9.66
N SER A 445 -2.96 0.66 9.29
CA SER A 445 -2.15 -0.56 9.28
C SER A 445 -1.03 -0.51 8.24
N GLU A 446 -1.25 0.19 7.13
CA GLU A 446 -0.26 0.35 6.06
C GLU A 446 0.77 1.46 6.32
N MET A 447 0.53 2.36 7.29
CA MET A 447 1.47 3.48 7.56
C MET A 447 2.89 3.02 7.92
N ASP A 448 3.02 1.86 8.58
CA ASP A 448 4.34 1.31 8.94
C ASP A 448 5.01 0.57 7.78
N ILE A 449 4.24 0.26 6.74
CA ILE A 449 4.64 -0.58 5.60
C ILE A 449 4.88 0.27 4.34
N ARG A 450 4.09 1.33 4.12
CA ARG A 450 4.09 2.15 2.87
C ARG A 450 5.40 2.88 2.54
N GLU A 451 6.32 3.03 3.47
CA GLU A 451 7.63 3.63 3.20
C GLU A 451 8.65 2.62 2.64
N LEU A 452 8.20 1.41 2.31
CA LEU A 452 9.06 0.32 1.80
C LEU A 452 9.13 0.27 0.26
N SER A 453 8.32 1.07 -0.43
CA SER A 453 8.29 1.16 -1.90
C SER A 453 8.63 2.56 -2.40
#